data_97e6c8f630433c5a1752e109eaf306d5
#
_entry.id   97e6c8f630433c5a1752e109eaf306d5
#
_cell.length_a   1.000
_cell.length_b   1.000
_cell.length_c   1.000
_cell.angle_alpha   90.00
_cell.angle_beta   90.00
_cell.angle_gamma   90.00
#
_symmetry.space_group_name_H-M   'P 1'
#
loop_
_entity.id
_entity.type
_entity.pdbx_description
1 polymer ?
#
loop_
_entity_poly.entity_id
_entity_poly.type
_entity_poly.pdbx_seq_one_letter_code
_entity_poly.pdbx_strand_id
1 'polypeptide(L)'
;MVNVMAIPTARFELSVTRMFLAFLVLVSMMFGRVTEARAFFVFGDSLVDSGNNNYLVTTARADSPPYGIDFPTRRPTGRFSNGLNLPDLISQEMGNEEPPLPYLSPELRGRRLLNGANFASAGIGILNDTGFQFLNIIRMYEQLDNFEEYQTRVGRLIGQTQTRRLVSQSLVLITVGGNDFVNNYFLVPYSARSRQFALPDYVKLLISEYKKILWRLYSLGVCRVLVTGTGPLGCAPAELANSGSRDGECSATLQRAASLYNPQLVRMLNGLNTKIGRNVFIAANTHQMQMDFLSNPQAYGFVTSKVACCGQGPYNGMGLCTFVSNLCRNRDLNVFWDAFHPSEKANRIIVRQIFTGSINYMNPMNLSTVMALDSSL
;
A
#
# COMPACT_ATOMS: atom_id res chain seq x y z
N MET A 1 1.97 -12.32 -86.84
CA MET A 1 2.13 -13.23 -85.69
C MET A 1 2.56 -12.35 -84.54
N VAL A 2 1.66 -12.09 -83.64
CA VAL A 2 1.96 -11.26 -82.43
C VAL A 2 2.02 -12.23 -81.24
N ASN A 3 3.21 -12.36 -80.64
CA ASN A 3 3.44 -13.14 -79.41
C ASN A 3 2.97 -12.36 -78.19
N VAL A 4 1.89 -12.80 -77.55
CA VAL A 4 1.42 -12.28 -76.32
C VAL A 4 2.18 -13.03 -75.18
N MET A 5 3.09 -12.33 -74.49
CA MET A 5 3.75 -12.85 -73.28
C MET A 5 2.73 -12.92 -72.10
N ALA A 6 2.48 -14.12 -71.64
CA ALA A 6 1.71 -14.34 -70.40
C ALA A 6 2.58 -14.02 -69.18
N ILE A 7 2.17 -13.03 -68.38
CA ILE A 7 2.80 -12.67 -67.11
C ILE A 7 2.32 -13.69 -66.07
N PRO A 8 3.20 -14.27 -65.22
CA PRO A 8 2.79 -15.26 -64.20
C PRO A 8 2.11 -14.59 -62.99
N THR A 9 0.80 -14.72 -62.91
CA THR A 9 -0.06 -14.20 -61.83
C THR A 9 0.22 -14.85 -60.47
N ALA A 10 0.83 -16.01 -60.41
CA ALA A 10 1.09 -16.77 -59.17
C ALA A 10 2.10 -16.14 -58.19
N ARG A 11 3.04 -15.29 -58.66
CA ARG A 11 4.00 -14.60 -57.75
C ARG A 11 3.41 -13.40 -57.04
N PHE A 12 2.37 -12.79 -57.58
CA PHE A 12 1.74 -11.61 -56.95
C PHE A 12 0.82 -12.02 -55.79
N GLU A 13 0.09 -13.11 -55.92
CA GLU A 13 -0.79 -13.61 -54.84
C GLU A 13 -0.02 -14.10 -53.63
N LEU A 14 1.15 -14.76 -53.78
CA LEU A 14 2.00 -15.19 -52.64
C LEU A 14 2.59 -13.99 -51.87
N SER A 15 2.85 -12.86 -52.52
CA SER A 15 3.36 -11.65 -51.90
C SER A 15 2.29 -10.94 -51.07
N VAL A 16 1.07 -10.84 -51.57
CA VAL A 16 -0.07 -10.20 -50.87
C VAL A 16 -0.48 -11.00 -49.65
N THR A 17 -0.52 -12.33 -49.74
CA THR A 17 -0.83 -13.22 -48.61
C THR A 17 0.22 -13.14 -47.49
N ARG A 18 1.52 -13.05 -47.83
CA ARG A 18 2.60 -12.86 -46.86
C ARG A 18 2.56 -11.48 -46.21
N MET A 19 2.24 -10.42 -46.92
CA MET A 19 2.04 -9.09 -46.37
C MET A 19 0.82 -9.03 -45.44
N PHE A 20 -0.29 -9.71 -45.81
CA PHE A 20 -1.48 -9.77 -44.96
C PHE A 20 -1.25 -10.59 -43.67
N LEU A 21 -0.52 -11.70 -43.76
CA LEU A 21 -0.09 -12.47 -42.57
C LEU A 21 0.88 -11.67 -41.67
N ALA A 22 1.84 -10.97 -42.28
CA ALA A 22 2.76 -10.11 -41.53
C ALA A 22 2.01 -8.94 -40.86
N PHE A 23 1.02 -8.35 -41.51
CA PHE A 23 0.15 -7.32 -40.99
C PHE A 23 -0.71 -7.86 -39.83
N LEU A 24 -1.31 -9.04 -39.95
CA LEU A 24 -2.07 -9.70 -38.89
C LEU A 24 -1.19 -10.05 -37.68
N VAL A 25 0.05 -10.48 -37.90
CA VAL A 25 1.02 -10.72 -36.82
C VAL A 25 1.44 -9.40 -36.14
N LEU A 26 1.68 -8.34 -36.94
CA LEU A 26 1.98 -7.00 -36.38
C LEU A 26 0.78 -6.42 -35.64
N VAL A 27 -0.43 -6.57 -36.12
CA VAL A 27 -1.66 -6.15 -35.46
C VAL A 27 -1.88 -7.00 -34.20
N SER A 28 -1.64 -8.30 -34.21
CA SER A 28 -1.70 -9.12 -32.98
C SER A 28 -0.61 -8.80 -31.97
N MET A 29 0.56 -8.31 -32.41
CA MET A 29 1.61 -7.80 -31.53
C MET A 29 1.31 -6.38 -31.01
N MET A 30 0.56 -5.56 -31.76
CA MET A 30 0.08 -4.23 -31.32
C MET A 30 -1.14 -4.31 -30.40
N PHE A 31 -1.97 -5.32 -30.49
CA PHE A 31 -2.88 -5.72 -29.42
C PHE A 31 -2.04 -6.45 -28.36
N GLY A 32 -1.11 -5.71 -27.72
CA GLY A 32 -0.44 -6.15 -26.53
C GLY A 32 -1.48 -6.79 -25.61
N ARG A 33 -1.18 -7.95 -25.07
CA ARG A 33 -2.04 -8.69 -24.13
C ARG A 33 -2.74 -7.66 -23.26
N VAL A 34 -4.05 -7.54 -23.41
CA VAL A 34 -4.87 -6.89 -22.41
C VAL A 34 -4.62 -7.73 -21.15
N THR A 35 -3.70 -7.28 -20.33
CA THR A 35 -3.52 -7.87 -19.00
C THR A 35 -4.86 -7.67 -18.32
N GLU A 36 -5.62 -8.75 -18.13
CA GLU A 36 -6.85 -8.68 -17.34
C GLU A 36 -6.49 -7.95 -16.05
N ALA A 37 -7.21 -6.86 -15.78
CA ALA A 37 -6.98 -6.05 -14.60
C ALA A 37 -7.06 -6.97 -13.37
N ARG A 38 -5.95 -7.06 -12.63
CA ARG A 38 -5.83 -7.95 -11.48
C ARG A 38 -6.58 -7.33 -10.32
N ALA A 39 -7.45 -8.09 -9.64
CA ALA A 39 -8.09 -7.62 -8.42
C ALA A 39 -7.02 -7.24 -7.36
N PHE A 40 -7.25 -6.12 -6.70
CA PHE A 40 -6.32 -5.59 -5.71
C PHE A 40 -7.04 -5.41 -4.36
N PHE A 41 -6.52 -6.05 -3.32
CA PHE A 41 -7.05 -5.97 -1.96
C PHE A 41 -6.08 -5.25 -1.04
N VAL A 42 -6.61 -4.39 -0.18
CA VAL A 42 -5.82 -3.57 0.72
C VAL A 42 -6.29 -3.76 2.15
N PHE A 43 -5.36 -4.01 3.06
CA PHE A 43 -5.57 -4.13 4.50
C PHE A 43 -4.60 -3.24 5.24
N GLY A 44 -4.99 -2.79 6.44
CA GLY A 44 -4.08 -2.05 7.28
C GLY A 44 -4.67 -0.81 7.90
N ASP A 45 -3.81 0.18 8.09
CA ASP A 45 -4.07 1.41 8.84
C ASP A 45 -4.24 2.65 7.94
N SER A 46 -4.02 3.84 8.52
CA SER A 46 -4.17 5.14 7.84
C SER A 46 -3.25 5.34 6.63
N LEU A 47 -2.10 4.65 6.56
CA LEU A 47 -1.19 4.76 5.41
C LEU A 47 -1.83 4.26 4.12
N VAL A 48 -2.83 3.40 4.24
CA VAL A 48 -3.46 2.72 3.10
C VAL A 48 -4.99 2.77 3.12
N ASP A 49 -5.63 3.39 4.11
CA ASP A 49 -7.08 3.64 4.12
C ASP A 49 -7.45 4.57 2.95
N SER A 50 -8.45 4.19 2.18
CA SER A 50 -9.01 5.01 1.09
C SER A 50 -10.35 5.65 1.43
N GLY A 51 -10.76 5.61 2.71
CA GLY A 51 -11.93 6.31 3.23
C GLY A 51 -12.97 5.43 3.94
N ASN A 52 -12.61 4.24 4.44
CA ASN A 52 -13.52 3.47 5.29
C ASN A 52 -13.93 4.24 6.54
N ASN A 53 -13.00 4.96 7.15
CA ASN A 53 -13.27 5.72 8.36
C ASN A 53 -14.28 6.86 8.16
N ASN A 54 -14.56 7.29 6.92
CA ASN A 54 -15.61 8.28 6.63
C ASN A 54 -17.02 7.77 7.00
N TYR A 55 -17.20 6.45 7.01
CA TYR A 55 -18.48 5.79 7.32
C TYR A 55 -18.59 5.38 8.79
N LEU A 56 -17.61 5.72 9.63
CA LEU A 56 -17.53 5.32 11.04
C LEU A 56 -17.64 6.53 11.98
N VAL A 57 -18.12 6.29 13.19
CA VAL A 57 -18.09 7.29 14.27
C VAL A 57 -16.72 7.20 14.96
N THR A 58 -15.72 7.85 14.37
CA THR A 58 -14.33 7.83 14.83
C THR A 58 -13.69 9.20 14.72
N THR A 59 -12.66 9.44 15.51
CA THR A 59 -11.80 10.65 15.42
C THR A 59 -10.66 10.49 14.42
N ALA A 60 -10.34 9.26 13.99
CA ALA A 60 -9.30 8.98 13.00
C ALA A 60 -9.87 9.16 11.57
N ARG A 61 -10.03 10.41 11.13
CA ARG A 61 -10.64 10.76 9.83
C ARG A 61 -9.78 11.74 9.05
N ALA A 62 -9.82 11.62 7.72
CA ALA A 62 -9.17 12.52 6.77
C ALA A 62 -10.15 12.96 5.65
N ASP A 63 -11.39 13.23 6.03
CA ASP A 63 -12.51 13.56 5.15
C ASP A 63 -12.86 15.06 5.15
N SER A 64 -11.96 15.90 5.64
CA SER A 64 -12.09 17.35 5.66
C SER A 64 -10.86 18.06 5.08
N PRO A 65 -11.02 19.26 4.47
CA PRO A 65 -9.89 20.03 3.99
C PRO A 65 -8.91 20.36 5.12
N PRO A 66 -7.58 20.40 4.79
CA PRO A 66 -6.97 20.38 3.47
C PRO A 66 -6.55 19.00 2.95
N TYR A 67 -6.94 17.88 3.60
CA TYR A 67 -6.70 16.56 3.01
C TYR A 67 -7.23 16.51 1.57
N GLY A 68 -6.53 15.80 0.69
CA GLY A 68 -6.96 15.64 -0.70
C GLY A 68 -6.87 16.90 -1.57
N ILE A 69 -6.18 17.94 -1.11
CA ILE A 69 -6.02 19.20 -1.86
C ILE A 69 -5.41 19.01 -3.27
N ASP A 70 -4.56 17.98 -3.43
CA ASP A 70 -3.93 17.62 -4.69
C ASP A 70 -4.54 16.34 -5.31
N PHE A 71 -5.57 15.75 -4.68
CA PHE A 71 -6.29 14.62 -5.26
C PHE A 71 -7.00 15.06 -6.57
N PRO A 72 -7.19 14.19 -7.58
CA PRO A 72 -7.78 14.58 -8.87
C PRO A 72 -9.08 15.37 -8.77
N THR A 73 -9.93 15.07 -7.78
CA THR A 73 -11.18 15.82 -7.53
C THR A 73 -10.99 17.05 -6.66
N ARG A 74 -9.81 17.28 -6.10
CA ARG A 74 -9.47 18.32 -5.12
C ARG A 74 -10.40 18.32 -3.90
N ARG A 75 -10.81 17.14 -3.49
CA ARG A 75 -11.70 16.93 -2.32
C ARG A 75 -11.11 15.91 -1.38
N PRO A 76 -11.32 16.05 -0.07
CA PRO A 76 -10.93 15.05 0.90
C PRO A 76 -11.71 13.76 0.64
N THR A 77 -11.00 12.65 0.66
CA THR A 77 -11.55 11.33 0.33
C THR A 77 -11.47 10.34 1.50
N GLY A 78 -10.85 10.74 2.61
CA GLY A 78 -10.52 9.87 3.73
C GLY A 78 -9.09 9.29 3.65
N ARG A 79 -8.33 9.61 2.60
CA ARG A 79 -6.89 9.31 2.52
C ARG A 79 -6.10 10.29 3.36
N PHE A 80 -5.22 9.79 4.20
CA PHE A 80 -4.29 10.61 5.00
C PHE A 80 -3.13 11.09 4.14
N SER A 81 -3.44 11.91 3.14
CA SER A 81 -2.50 12.43 2.14
C SER A 81 -2.99 13.74 1.56
N ASN A 82 -2.08 14.53 0.98
CA ASN A 82 -2.46 15.68 0.14
C ASN A 82 -3.14 15.23 -1.17
N GLY A 83 -2.86 14.03 -1.64
CA GLY A 83 -3.40 13.47 -2.88
C GLY A 83 -3.52 11.95 -2.83
N LEU A 84 -2.85 11.26 -3.75
CA LEU A 84 -2.85 9.80 -3.83
C LEU A 84 -2.03 9.16 -2.70
N ASN A 85 -2.49 8.02 -2.21
CA ASN A 85 -1.75 7.20 -1.25
C ASN A 85 -1.12 5.96 -1.91
N LEU A 86 -0.46 5.09 -1.13
CA LEU A 86 0.21 3.90 -1.65
C LEU A 86 -0.70 2.98 -2.49
N PRO A 87 -1.94 2.61 -2.05
CA PRO A 87 -2.83 1.79 -2.84
C PRO A 87 -3.19 2.39 -4.20
N ASP A 88 -3.45 3.69 -4.26
CA ASP A 88 -3.78 4.36 -5.51
C ASP A 88 -2.64 4.23 -6.51
N LEU A 89 -1.42 4.53 -6.05
CA LEU A 89 -0.23 4.53 -6.88
C LEU A 89 0.16 3.11 -7.33
N ILE A 90 0.03 2.10 -6.44
CA ILE A 90 0.22 0.70 -6.80
C ILE A 90 -0.81 0.28 -7.85
N SER A 91 -2.08 0.68 -7.68
CA SER A 91 -3.16 0.39 -8.63
C SER A 91 -2.88 0.98 -10.02
N GLN A 92 -2.37 2.23 -10.08
CA GLN A 92 -1.94 2.87 -11.32
C GLN A 92 -0.79 2.12 -12.01
N GLU A 93 0.25 1.74 -11.27
CA GLU A 93 1.39 0.97 -11.80
C GLU A 93 0.99 -0.44 -12.26
N MET A 94 -0.07 -1.02 -11.69
CA MET A 94 -0.66 -2.28 -12.14
C MET A 94 -1.51 -2.13 -13.42
N GLY A 95 -1.77 -0.90 -13.87
CA GLY A 95 -2.61 -0.61 -15.02
C GLY A 95 -4.12 -0.73 -14.75
N ASN A 96 -4.54 -0.68 -13.49
CA ASN A 96 -5.96 -0.65 -13.15
C ASN A 96 -6.54 0.74 -13.44
N GLU A 97 -7.75 0.78 -14.00
CA GLU A 97 -8.45 2.05 -14.32
C GLU A 97 -8.82 2.84 -13.06
N GLU A 98 -9.22 2.14 -12.01
CA GLU A 98 -9.61 2.73 -10.73
C GLU A 98 -8.92 1.98 -9.56
N PRO A 99 -8.52 2.70 -8.49
CA PRO A 99 -8.06 2.05 -7.27
C PRO A 99 -9.21 1.33 -6.55
N PRO A 100 -8.91 0.35 -5.67
CA PRO A 100 -9.93 -0.38 -4.96
C PRO A 100 -10.73 0.57 -4.03
N LEU A 101 -12.06 0.50 -4.13
CA LEU A 101 -12.97 1.30 -3.31
C LEU A 101 -12.91 0.87 -1.84
N PRO A 102 -13.20 1.77 -0.88
CA PRO A 102 -13.41 1.41 0.50
C PRO A 102 -14.51 0.34 0.63
N TYR A 103 -14.28 -0.67 1.46
CA TYR A 103 -15.24 -1.76 1.66
C TYR A 103 -16.63 -1.27 2.11
N LEU A 104 -16.68 -0.22 2.93
CA LEU A 104 -17.93 0.38 3.41
C LEU A 104 -18.60 1.32 2.39
N SER A 105 -17.95 1.58 1.26
CA SER A 105 -18.54 2.44 0.23
C SER A 105 -19.79 1.80 -0.38
N PRO A 106 -20.93 2.53 -0.48
CA PRO A 106 -22.12 2.06 -1.17
C PRO A 106 -21.90 1.84 -2.68
N GLU A 107 -20.81 2.40 -3.22
CA GLU A 107 -20.42 2.23 -4.61
C GLU A 107 -19.74 0.86 -4.88
N LEU A 108 -19.26 0.17 -3.85
CA LEU A 108 -18.64 -1.15 -3.97
C LEU A 108 -19.72 -2.22 -4.18
N ARG A 109 -20.29 -2.26 -5.39
CA ARG A 109 -21.36 -3.18 -5.80
C ARG A 109 -21.26 -3.59 -7.26
N GLY A 110 -21.94 -4.69 -7.61
CA GLY A 110 -21.97 -5.20 -8.97
C GLY A 110 -20.55 -5.49 -9.50
N ARG A 111 -20.24 -5.10 -10.73
CA ARG A 111 -18.96 -5.39 -11.38
C ARG A 111 -17.77 -4.72 -10.70
N ARG A 112 -17.95 -3.62 -9.94
CA ARG A 112 -16.86 -2.99 -9.18
C ARG A 112 -16.27 -3.92 -8.12
N LEU A 113 -17.03 -4.90 -7.63
CA LEU A 113 -16.50 -5.95 -6.76
C LEU A 113 -15.36 -6.75 -7.42
N LEU A 114 -15.30 -6.85 -8.75
CA LEU A 114 -14.26 -7.64 -9.42
C LEU A 114 -12.89 -6.96 -9.45
N ASN A 115 -12.83 -5.66 -9.17
CA ASN A 115 -11.58 -4.90 -9.11
C ASN A 115 -10.86 -5.04 -7.75
N GLY A 116 -11.50 -5.65 -6.75
CA GLY A 116 -11.00 -5.74 -5.39
C GLY A 116 -11.67 -4.74 -4.44
N ALA A 117 -11.12 -4.57 -3.25
CA ALA A 117 -11.62 -3.64 -2.23
C ALA A 117 -10.51 -3.23 -1.26
N ASN A 118 -10.68 -2.07 -0.65
CA ASN A 118 -9.84 -1.58 0.43
C ASN A 118 -10.56 -1.79 1.77
N PHE A 119 -10.01 -2.62 2.66
CA PHE A 119 -10.53 -2.95 3.98
C PHE A 119 -9.85 -2.16 5.09
N ALA A 120 -8.80 -1.39 4.78
CA ALA A 120 -8.01 -0.67 5.75
C ALA A 120 -8.84 0.33 6.55
N SER A 121 -8.41 0.58 7.77
CA SER A 121 -9.05 1.54 8.68
C SER A 121 -8.00 2.28 9.48
N ALA A 122 -8.04 3.60 9.44
CA ALA A 122 -7.09 4.45 10.14
C ALA A 122 -7.12 4.20 11.65
N GLY A 123 -5.94 4.24 12.26
CA GLY A 123 -5.75 4.13 13.70
C GLY A 123 -5.53 2.71 14.24
N ILE A 124 -5.78 1.66 13.45
CA ILE A 124 -5.61 0.27 13.89
C ILE A 124 -4.15 -0.15 13.97
N GLY A 125 -3.89 -1.22 14.71
CA GLY A 125 -2.63 -1.95 14.74
C GLY A 125 -2.81 -3.45 14.50
N ILE A 126 -1.72 -4.18 14.70
CA ILE A 126 -1.72 -5.64 14.72
C ILE A 126 -2.56 -6.15 15.90
N LEU A 127 -2.42 -5.48 17.06
CA LEU A 127 -3.17 -5.82 18.28
C LEU A 127 -4.53 -5.14 18.30
N ASN A 128 -5.53 -5.85 18.81
CA ASN A 128 -6.89 -5.33 18.89
C ASN A 128 -7.07 -4.14 19.85
N ASP A 129 -6.16 -3.96 20.81
CA ASP A 129 -6.19 -2.83 21.74
C ASP A 129 -5.44 -1.61 21.21
N THR A 130 -4.73 -1.72 20.09
CA THR A 130 -4.12 -0.55 19.42
C THR A 130 -5.19 0.36 18.84
N GLY A 131 -5.07 1.67 19.07
CA GLY A 131 -6.00 2.66 18.53
C GLY A 131 -7.32 2.75 19.31
N PHE A 132 -7.41 2.23 20.54
CA PHE A 132 -8.62 2.32 21.37
C PHE A 132 -9.12 3.75 21.56
N GLN A 133 -8.23 4.74 21.52
CA GLN A 133 -8.54 6.18 21.64
C GLN A 133 -9.31 6.74 20.46
N PHE A 134 -9.36 6.05 19.32
CA PHE A 134 -10.06 6.49 18.12
C PHE A 134 -11.51 6.00 18.04
N LEU A 135 -11.98 5.28 19.05
CA LEU A 135 -13.33 4.71 19.16
C LEU A 135 -13.61 3.63 18.08
N ASN A 136 -14.63 3.84 17.24
CA ASN A 136 -15.03 2.86 16.24
C ASN A 136 -14.07 2.90 15.04
N ILE A 137 -13.24 1.88 14.95
CA ILE A 137 -12.31 1.63 13.83
C ILE A 137 -12.40 0.14 13.47
N ILE A 138 -12.20 -0.23 12.21
CA ILE A 138 -12.29 -1.63 11.76
C ILE A 138 -10.97 -2.33 12.09
N ARG A 139 -10.96 -3.13 13.13
CA ARG A 139 -9.76 -3.82 13.61
C ARG A 139 -9.27 -4.87 12.62
N MET A 140 -8.03 -5.29 12.75
CA MET A 140 -7.39 -6.16 11.76
C MET A 140 -8.17 -7.47 11.53
N TYR A 141 -8.70 -8.10 12.58
CA TYR A 141 -9.52 -9.31 12.43
C TYR A 141 -10.87 -9.03 11.78
N GLU A 142 -11.48 -7.88 12.05
CA GLU A 142 -12.73 -7.45 11.39
C GLU A 142 -12.49 -7.16 9.89
N GLN A 143 -11.31 -6.63 9.51
CA GLN A 143 -10.95 -6.48 8.10
C GLN A 143 -10.90 -7.84 7.39
N LEU A 144 -10.41 -8.89 8.06
CA LEU A 144 -10.39 -10.25 7.53
C LEU A 144 -11.80 -10.87 7.46
N ASP A 145 -12.67 -10.60 8.43
CA ASP A 145 -14.07 -11.01 8.40
C ASP A 145 -14.82 -10.33 7.24
N ASN A 146 -14.61 -9.03 7.06
CA ASN A 146 -15.14 -8.26 5.93
C ASN A 146 -14.65 -8.81 4.57
N PHE A 147 -13.41 -9.31 4.51
CA PHE A 147 -12.89 -9.94 3.30
C PHE A 147 -13.58 -11.29 3.00
N GLU A 148 -13.91 -12.07 4.02
CA GLU A 148 -14.66 -13.31 3.87
C GLU A 148 -16.10 -13.03 3.39
N GLU A 149 -16.76 -12.00 3.96
CA GLU A 149 -18.07 -11.54 3.48
C GLU A 149 -17.99 -11.03 2.03
N TYR A 150 -16.96 -10.24 1.69
CA TYR A 150 -16.72 -9.78 0.32
C TYR A 150 -16.62 -10.96 -0.65
N GLN A 151 -15.88 -12.03 -0.32
CA GLN A 151 -15.80 -13.23 -1.15
C GLN A 151 -17.18 -13.89 -1.34
N THR A 152 -18.01 -13.88 -0.31
CA THR A 152 -19.41 -14.35 -0.40
C THR A 152 -20.23 -13.49 -1.36
N ARG A 153 -20.07 -12.15 -1.31
CA ARG A 153 -20.74 -11.22 -2.24
C ARG A 153 -20.29 -11.45 -3.68
N VAL A 154 -19.00 -11.62 -3.92
CA VAL A 154 -18.45 -11.94 -5.25
C VAL A 154 -18.94 -13.31 -5.72
N GLY A 155 -19.01 -14.32 -4.82
CA GLY A 155 -19.50 -15.65 -5.14
C GLY A 155 -20.95 -15.68 -5.63
N ARG A 156 -21.78 -14.76 -5.13
CA ARG A 156 -23.16 -14.59 -5.64
C ARG A 156 -23.20 -13.99 -7.04
N LEU A 157 -22.17 -13.23 -7.42
CA LEU A 157 -22.11 -12.54 -8.73
C LEU A 157 -21.53 -13.44 -9.83
N ILE A 158 -20.42 -14.15 -9.54
CA ILE A 158 -19.66 -14.90 -10.57
C ILE A 158 -19.50 -16.40 -10.24
N GLY A 159 -20.05 -16.88 -9.14
CA GLY A 159 -19.90 -18.26 -8.67
C GLY A 159 -18.60 -18.52 -7.91
N GLN A 160 -18.61 -19.57 -7.06
CA GLN A 160 -17.53 -19.86 -6.11
C GLN A 160 -16.19 -20.20 -6.78
N THR A 161 -16.23 -20.92 -7.90
CA THR A 161 -14.99 -21.31 -8.62
C THR A 161 -14.27 -20.09 -9.16
N GLN A 162 -15.01 -19.16 -9.81
CA GLN A 162 -14.43 -17.93 -10.34
C GLN A 162 -13.96 -16.99 -9.22
N THR A 163 -14.67 -16.95 -8.09
CA THR A 163 -14.27 -16.18 -6.90
C THR A 163 -12.93 -16.68 -6.35
N ARG A 164 -12.75 -18.00 -6.20
CA ARG A 164 -11.47 -18.58 -5.78
C ARG A 164 -10.34 -18.22 -6.74
N ARG A 165 -10.61 -18.27 -8.04
CA ARG A 165 -9.63 -17.87 -9.07
C ARG A 165 -9.28 -16.39 -8.93
N LEU A 166 -10.26 -15.49 -8.83
CA LEU A 166 -10.07 -14.05 -8.66
C LEU A 166 -9.20 -13.76 -7.44
N VAL A 167 -9.50 -14.37 -6.28
CA VAL A 167 -8.74 -14.19 -5.04
C VAL A 167 -7.32 -14.74 -5.17
N SER A 168 -7.13 -15.92 -5.75
CA SER A 168 -5.80 -16.54 -5.87
C SER A 168 -4.88 -15.80 -6.86
N GLN A 169 -5.45 -15.11 -7.83
CA GLN A 169 -4.72 -14.30 -8.83
C GLN A 169 -4.56 -12.83 -8.42
N SER A 170 -5.19 -12.41 -7.32
CA SER A 170 -5.12 -11.04 -6.83
C SER A 170 -3.75 -10.67 -6.26
N LEU A 171 -3.49 -9.36 -6.16
CA LEU A 171 -2.48 -8.81 -5.28
C LEU A 171 -3.16 -8.36 -3.97
N VAL A 172 -2.51 -8.60 -2.85
CA VAL A 172 -2.89 -8.03 -1.55
C VAL A 172 -1.76 -7.12 -1.06
N LEU A 173 -2.11 -5.92 -0.61
CA LEU A 173 -1.24 -5.04 0.17
C LEU A 173 -1.69 -5.09 1.64
N ILE A 174 -0.75 -5.29 2.55
CA ILE A 174 -1.00 -5.12 3.98
C ILE A 174 0.05 -4.22 4.61
N THR A 175 -0.41 -3.13 5.24
CA THR A 175 0.42 -2.11 5.89
C THR A 175 -0.11 -1.87 7.28
N VAL A 176 0.61 -2.36 8.30
CA VAL A 176 0.22 -2.27 9.71
C VAL A 176 1.41 -2.46 10.63
N GLY A 177 1.33 -1.95 11.85
CA GLY A 177 2.32 -2.17 12.90
C GLY A 177 2.94 -0.88 13.45
N GLY A 178 2.92 0.21 12.69
CA GLY A 178 3.40 1.51 13.17
C GLY A 178 2.62 2.00 14.39
N ASN A 179 1.30 1.91 14.34
CA ASN A 179 0.40 2.31 15.42
C ASN A 179 0.58 1.49 16.70
N ASP A 180 1.00 0.24 16.61
CA ASP A 180 1.30 -0.58 17.80
C ASP A 180 2.43 0.02 18.61
N PHE A 181 3.34 0.73 17.98
CA PHE A 181 4.39 1.47 18.68
C PHE A 181 3.89 2.86 19.11
N VAL A 182 3.48 3.73 18.18
CA VAL A 182 3.21 5.14 18.50
C VAL A 182 1.88 5.35 19.23
N ASN A 183 0.85 4.56 18.95
CA ASN A 183 -0.50 4.67 19.52
C ASN A 183 -0.82 3.59 20.58
N ASN A 184 0.15 2.75 20.96
CA ASN A 184 -0.01 1.76 22.01
C ASN A 184 1.22 1.75 22.93
N TYR A 185 2.35 1.13 22.51
CA TYR A 185 3.48 0.90 23.41
C TYR A 185 4.10 2.20 23.95
N PHE A 186 4.34 3.20 23.10
CA PHE A 186 4.92 4.49 23.46
C PHE A 186 3.89 5.56 23.80
N LEU A 187 2.61 5.23 23.88
CA LEU A 187 1.55 6.15 24.33
C LEU A 187 1.62 6.35 25.86
N VAL A 188 2.74 6.88 26.32
CA VAL A 188 3.01 7.12 27.73
C VAL A 188 2.34 8.44 28.17
N PRO A 189 1.76 8.51 29.39
CA PRO A 189 1.79 7.51 30.47
C PRO A 189 0.70 6.43 30.39
N TYR A 190 -0.11 6.40 29.35
CA TYR A 190 -1.34 5.60 29.28
C TYR A 190 -1.12 4.17 28.81
N SER A 191 0.05 3.82 28.27
CA SER A 191 0.32 2.50 27.72
C SER A 191 0.26 1.39 28.77
N ALA A 192 -0.70 0.48 28.64
CA ALA A 192 -0.72 -0.77 29.39
C ALA A 192 0.38 -1.73 28.90
N ARG A 193 0.71 -1.71 27.63
CA ARG A 193 1.67 -2.62 27.02
C ARG A 193 3.11 -2.37 27.43
N SER A 194 3.54 -1.10 27.56
CA SER A 194 4.88 -0.77 28.05
C SER A 194 5.10 -1.16 29.51
N ARG A 195 4.03 -1.30 30.30
CA ARG A 195 4.09 -1.79 31.68
C ARG A 195 4.16 -3.31 31.78
N GLN A 196 3.64 -4.02 30.77
CA GLN A 196 3.56 -5.49 30.74
C GLN A 196 4.78 -6.13 30.08
N PHE A 197 5.36 -5.48 29.08
CA PHE A 197 6.40 -6.06 28.23
C PHE A 197 7.61 -5.14 28.13
N ALA A 198 8.81 -5.71 28.21
CA ALA A 198 9.99 -5.06 27.66
C ALA A 198 9.87 -4.96 26.13
N LEU A 199 10.47 -3.94 25.52
CA LEU A 199 10.35 -3.71 24.08
C LEU A 199 10.67 -4.93 23.19
N PRO A 200 11.75 -5.73 23.45
CA PRO A 200 12.01 -6.93 22.67
C PRO A 200 10.91 -8.00 22.74
N ASP A 201 10.25 -8.12 23.91
CA ASP A 201 9.18 -9.10 24.10
C ASP A 201 7.86 -8.61 23.50
N TYR A 202 7.62 -7.30 23.53
CA TYR A 202 6.50 -6.69 22.81
C TYR A 202 6.64 -6.91 21.31
N VAL A 203 7.83 -6.75 20.75
CA VAL A 203 8.10 -7.04 19.33
C VAL A 203 7.81 -8.51 18.99
N LYS A 204 8.24 -9.46 19.86
CA LYS A 204 7.91 -10.90 19.67
C LYS A 204 6.40 -11.15 19.67
N LEU A 205 5.65 -10.49 20.56
CA LEU A 205 4.19 -10.56 20.60
C LEU A 205 3.60 -10.08 19.27
N LEU A 206 4.01 -8.89 18.79
CA LEU A 206 3.54 -8.36 17.51
C LEU A 206 3.80 -9.31 16.36
N ILE A 207 5.01 -9.86 16.25
CA ILE A 207 5.37 -10.82 15.19
C ILE A 207 4.52 -12.10 15.27
N SER A 208 4.24 -12.58 16.48
CA SER A 208 3.39 -13.76 16.70
C SER A 208 1.95 -13.52 16.24
N GLU A 209 1.36 -12.38 16.60
CA GLU A 209 -0.01 -12.03 16.21
C GLU A 209 -0.08 -11.73 14.69
N TYR A 210 0.90 -11.02 14.14
CA TYR A 210 0.93 -10.74 12.70
C TYR A 210 1.04 -12.02 11.86
N LYS A 211 1.80 -13.01 12.34
CA LYS A 211 1.88 -14.34 11.71
C LYS A 211 0.51 -15.01 11.60
N LYS A 212 -0.35 -14.89 12.62
CA LYS A 212 -1.73 -15.45 12.61
C LYS A 212 -2.58 -14.75 11.55
N ILE A 213 -2.51 -13.42 11.48
CA ILE A 213 -3.22 -12.59 10.50
C ILE A 213 -2.84 -13.00 9.07
N LEU A 214 -1.54 -13.06 8.77
CA LEU A 214 -1.03 -13.44 7.46
C LEU A 214 -1.38 -14.89 7.08
N TRP A 215 -1.35 -15.80 8.06
CA TRP A 215 -1.78 -17.18 7.84
C TRP A 215 -3.27 -17.26 7.50
N ARG A 216 -4.12 -16.47 8.17
CA ARG A 216 -5.55 -16.39 7.85
C ARG A 216 -5.78 -15.83 6.44
N LEU A 217 -5.08 -14.79 6.01
CA LEU A 217 -5.14 -14.29 4.63
C LEU A 217 -4.82 -15.40 3.62
N TYR A 218 -3.74 -16.15 3.85
CA TYR A 218 -3.39 -17.29 3.02
C TYR A 218 -4.48 -18.37 3.02
N SER A 219 -5.06 -18.70 4.17
CA SER A 219 -6.15 -19.66 4.29
C SER A 219 -7.43 -19.22 3.57
N LEU A 220 -7.65 -17.92 3.41
CA LEU A 220 -8.73 -17.33 2.62
C LEU A 220 -8.46 -17.35 1.11
N GLY A 221 -7.37 -17.97 0.66
CA GLY A 221 -7.07 -18.24 -0.74
C GLY A 221 -6.11 -17.23 -1.41
N VAL A 222 -5.60 -16.26 -0.67
CA VAL A 222 -4.66 -15.27 -1.22
C VAL A 222 -3.30 -15.91 -1.50
N CYS A 223 -2.70 -15.58 -2.65
CA CYS A 223 -1.44 -16.18 -3.12
C CYS A 223 -0.30 -15.18 -3.35
N ARG A 224 -0.58 -13.87 -3.28
CA ARG A 224 0.42 -12.80 -3.41
C ARG A 224 0.10 -11.70 -2.40
N VAL A 225 0.96 -11.53 -1.41
CA VAL A 225 0.80 -10.55 -0.32
C VAL A 225 2.06 -9.69 -0.23
N LEU A 226 1.92 -8.42 -0.55
CA LEU A 226 2.92 -7.39 -0.29
C LEU A 226 2.76 -6.92 1.16
N VAL A 227 3.76 -7.16 1.98
CA VAL A 227 3.79 -6.81 3.40
C VAL A 227 4.80 -5.70 3.63
N THR A 228 4.35 -4.55 4.11
CA THR A 228 5.28 -3.48 4.47
C THR A 228 5.79 -3.67 5.90
N GLY A 229 7.05 -3.32 6.12
CA GLY A 229 7.57 -3.09 7.46
C GLY A 229 7.11 -1.74 8.01
N THR A 230 7.51 -1.44 9.25
CA THR A 230 7.35 -0.08 9.78
C THR A 230 8.39 0.84 9.15
N GLY A 231 7.98 2.10 8.87
CA GLY A 231 8.92 3.15 8.49
C GLY A 231 9.85 3.54 9.65
N PRO A 232 10.66 4.60 9.47
CA PRO A 232 11.51 5.17 10.51
C PRO A 232 10.66 5.97 11.50
N LEU A 233 9.95 5.27 12.38
CA LEU A 233 8.92 5.79 13.29
C LEU A 233 9.37 7.04 14.04
N GLY A 234 10.61 7.04 14.55
CA GLY A 234 11.14 8.15 15.33
C GLY A 234 11.41 9.43 14.54
N CYS A 235 11.33 9.38 13.21
CA CYS A 235 11.57 10.52 12.32
C CYS A 235 10.29 11.23 11.88
N ALA A 236 9.11 10.71 12.27
CA ALA A 236 7.84 11.37 11.99
C ALA A 236 7.78 12.74 12.68
N PRO A 237 7.21 13.79 12.05
CA PRO A 237 7.10 15.12 12.66
C PRO A 237 6.49 15.12 14.06
N ALA A 238 5.47 14.27 14.30
CA ALA A 238 4.88 14.11 15.64
C ALA A 238 5.89 13.63 16.66
N GLU A 239 6.74 12.68 16.29
CA GLU A 239 7.72 12.11 17.21
C GLU A 239 8.91 13.05 17.44
N LEU A 240 9.27 13.87 16.46
CA LEU A 240 10.23 14.96 16.63
C LEU A 240 9.69 16.02 17.61
N ALA A 241 8.41 16.38 17.48
CA ALA A 241 7.75 17.32 18.37
C ALA A 241 7.63 16.76 19.80
N ASN A 242 7.17 15.52 19.94
CA ASN A 242 6.95 14.87 21.24
C ASN A 242 8.25 14.58 22.00
N SER A 243 9.34 14.26 21.29
CA SER A 243 10.66 14.04 21.92
C SER A 243 11.35 15.31 22.34
N GLY A 244 10.81 16.48 21.98
CA GLY A 244 11.44 17.78 22.23
C GLY A 244 12.76 17.95 21.46
N SER A 245 12.93 17.25 20.35
CA SER A 245 14.10 17.37 19.49
C SER A 245 14.31 18.83 19.08
N ARG A 246 15.52 19.36 19.25
CA ARG A 246 15.84 20.74 18.84
C ARG A 246 16.39 20.79 17.42
N ASP A 247 17.14 19.78 17.05
CA ASP A 247 17.87 19.73 15.76
C ASP A 247 17.18 18.82 14.73
N GLY A 248 15.99 18.29 15.06
CA GLY A 248 15.22 17.36 14.23
C GLY A 248 15.87 15.98 14.13
N GLU A 249 16.57 15.56 15.18
CA GLU A 249 17.04 14.18 15.29
C GLU A 249 15.91 13.24 15.63
N CYS A 250 15.88 12.10 14.93
CA CYS A 250 14.85 11.09 15.12
C CYS A 250 14.92 10.47 16.52
N SER A 251 13.79 10.20 17.14
CA SER A 251 13.70 9.54 18.45
C SER A 251 14.41 8.18 18.42
N ALA A 252 15.53 8.07 19.15
CA ALA A 252 16.35 6.86 19.21
C ALA A 252 15.56 5.63 19.72
N THR A 253 14.63 5.86 20.64
CA THR A 253 13.79 4.79 21.22
C THR A 253 12.85 4.18 20.17
N LEU A 254 12.19 5.01 19.36
CA LEU A 254 11.32 4.55 18.28
C LEU A 254 12.11 3.95 17.11
N GLN A 255 13.29 4.50 16.80
CA GLN A 255 14.19 3.90 15.82
C GLN A 255 14.67 2.51 16.28
N ARG A 256 14.93 2.33 17.57
CA ARG A 256 15.24 1.01 18.14
C ARG A 256 14.05 0.03 17.99
N ALA A 257 12.82 0.48 18.15
CA ALA A 257 11.65 -0.36 17.95
C ALA A 257 11.57 -0.87 16.50
N ALA A 258 11.72 0.01 15.51
CA ALA A 258 11.76 -0.35 14.09
C ALA A 258 12.92 -1.32 13.76
N SER A 259 14.11 -1.08 14.33
CA SER A 259 15.28 -1.95 14.12
C SER A 259 15.14 -3.34 14.72
N LEU A 260 14.36 -3.50 15.78
CA LEU A 260 14.04 -4.80 16.37
C LEU A 260 12.91 -5.52 15.58
N TYR A 261 11.91 -4.78 15.10
CA TYR A 261 10.72 -5.33 14.47
C TYR A 261 10.98 -5.77 13.02
N ASN A 262 11.51 -4.88 12.17
CA ASN A 262 11.59 -5.14 10.73
C ASN A 262 12.41 -6.40 10.36
N PRO A 263 13.58 -6.69 10.96
CA PRO A 263 14.29 -7.94 10.67
C PRO A 263 13.54 -9.20 11.13
N GLN A 264 12.75 -9.10 12.22
CA GLN A 264 11.93 -10.23 12.68
C GLN A 264 10.73 -10.46 11.75
N LEU A 265 10.13 -9.39 11.23
CA LEU A 265 9.09 -9.48 10.21
C LEU A 265 9.60 -10.24 8.97
N VAL A 266 10.74 -9.82 8.39
CA VAL A 266 11.31 -10.48 7.21
C VAL A 266 11.60 -11.95 7.47
N ARG A 267 12.19 -12.28 8.63
CA ARG A 267 12.44 -13.70 9.01
C ARG A 267 11.14 -14.50 9.11
N MET A 268 10.10 -13.92 9.70
CA MET A 268 8.79 -14.56 9.83
C MET A 268 8.16 -14.81 8.46
N LEU A 269 8.21 -13.85 7.53
CA LEU A 269 7.68 -13.99 6.17
C LEU A 269 8.42 -15.07 5.38
N ASN A 270 9.76 -15.10 5.47
CA ASN A 270 10.57 -16.15 4.84
C ASN A 270 10.23 -17.53 5.41
N GLY A 271 10.04 -17.64 6.73
CA GLY A 271 9.60 -18.89 7.37
C GLY A 271 8.20 -19.34 6.93
N LEU A 272 7.27 -18.42 6.69
CA LEU A 272 5.96 -18.74 6.12
C LEU A 272 6.09 -19.24 4.68
N ASN A 273 6.86 -18.55 3.83
CA ASN A 273 7.11 -18.94 2.45
C ASN A 273 7.75 -20.34 2.36
N THR A 274 8.73 -20.63 3.20
CA THR A 274 9.36 -21.95 3.29
C THR A 274 8.35 -23.03 3.68
N LYS A 275 7.49 -22.76 4.69
CA LYS A 275 6.44 -23.69 5.11
C LYS A 275 5.41 -23.96 4.01
N ILE A 276 5.08 -22.96 3.21
CA ILE A 276 4.12 -23.06 2.09
C ILE A 276 4.77 -23.70 0.85
N GLY A 277 6.08 -23.60 0.70
CA GLY A 277 6.82 -24.08 -0.48
C GLY A 277 6.82 -23.14 -1.67
N ARG A 278 6.39 -21.87 -1.49
CA ARG A 278 6.36 -20.83 -2.53
C ARG A 278 6.39 -19.42 -1.94
N ASN A 279 6.77 -18.42 -2.75
CA ASN A 279 6.82 -17.01 -2.36
C ASN A 279 5.43 -16.37 -2.41
N VAL A 280 4.64 -16.55 -1.34
CA VAL A 280 3.34 -15.89 -1.15
C VAL A 280 3.54 -14.49 -0.59
N PHE A 281 4.41 -14.35 0.41
CA PHE A 281 4.64 -13.11 1.14
C PHE A 281 5.91 -12.42 0.65
N ILE A 282 5.78 -11.14 0.32
CA ILE A 282 6.84 -10.29 -0.20
C ILE A 282 7.02 -9.14 0.78
N ALA A 283 8.20 -9.02 1.37
CA ALA A 283 8.52 -7.94 2.28
C ALA A 283 8.95 -6.68 1.52
N ALA A 284 8.34 -5.53 1.83
CA ALA A 284 8.82 -4.22 1.43
C ALA A 284 9.51 -3.53 2.60
N ASN A 285 10.78 -3.21 2.45
CA ASN A 285 11.60 -2.51 3.45
C ASN A 285 11.34 -1.01 3.39
N THR A 286 10.13 -0.60 3.80
CA THR A 286 9.73 0.81 3.81
C THR A 286 10.60 1.67 4.72
N HIS A 287 11.23 1.07 5.72
CA HIS A 287 12.21 1.77 6.57
C HIS A 287 13.39 2.27 5.74
N GLN A 288 14.04 1.41 4.96
CA GLN A 288 15.17 1.81 4.13
C GLN A 288 14.74 2.77 3.03
N MET A 289 13.62 2.50 2.34
CA MET A 289 13.07 3.39 1.31
C MET A 289 12.87 4.82 1.82
N GLN A 290 12.36 4.97 3.05
CA GLN A 290 12.14 6.28 3.66
C GLN A 290 13.44 6.90 4.20
N MET A 291 14.32 6.11 4.82
CA MET A 291 15.60 6.62 5.31
C MET A 291 16.46 7.24 4.21
N ASP A 292 16.40 6.72 2.98
CA ASP A 292 17.15 7.26 1.85
C ASP A 292 16.77 8.73 1.58
N PHE A 293 15.48 9.07 1.51
CA PHE A 293 15.07 10.45 1.26
C PHE A 293 14.98 11.30 2.56
N LEU A 294 14.90 10.69 3.73
CA LEU A 294 14.99 11.42 5.00
C LEU A 294 16.41 11.90 5.28
N SER A 295 17.40 11.07 4.95
CA SER A 295 18.83 11.38 5.16
C SER A 295 19.38 12.36 4.15
N ASN A 296 18.87 12.35 2.92
CA ASN A 296 19.30 13.26 1.85
C ASN A 296 18.09 13.78 1.04
N PRO A 297 17.24 14.62 1.65
CA PRO A 297 15.99 15.04 1.02
C PRO A 297 16.20 15.80 -0.29
N GLN A 298 17.27 16.57 -0.42
CA GLN A 298 17.58 17.36 -1.62
C GLN A 298 17.82 16.47 -2.85
N ALA A 299 18.44 15.30 -2.68
CA ALA A 299 18.65 14.34 -3.76
C ALA A 299 17.34 13.80 -4.35
N TYR A 300 16.27 13.88 -3.57
CA TYR A 300 14.91 13.46 -3.98
C TYR A 300 14.00 14.65 -4.31
N GLY A 301 14.55 15.86 -4.31
CA GLY A 301 13.83 17.10 -4.63
C GLY A 301 12.88 17.54 -3.51
N PHE A 302 13.22 17.23 -2.25
CA PHE A 302 12.56 17.77 -1.07
C PHE A 302 13.42 18.89 -0.45
N VAL A 303 12.77 19.86 0.17
CA VAL A 303 13.42 20.89 0.97
C VAL A 303 13.51 20.47 2.44
N THR A 304 12.52 19.74 2.92
CA THR A 304 12.48 19.29 4.31
C THR A 304 11.97 17.85 4.45
N SER A 305 12.63 17.11 5.32
CA SER A 305 12.23 15.77 5.77
C SER A 305 11.79 15.76 7.24
N LYS A 306 11.72 16.93 7.88
CA LYS A 306 11.45 17.06 9.33
C LYS A 306 10.14 17.77 9.62
N VAL A 307 9.72 18.69 8.76
CA VAL A 307 8.54 19.53 8.98
C VAL A 307 7.41 19.05 8.08
N ALA A 308 6.26 18.74 8.69
CA ALA A 308 5.06 18.39 7.92
C ALA A 308 4.53 19.60 7.15
N CYS A 309 3.92 19.33 5.99
CA CYS A 309 3.29 20.38 5.17
C CYS A 309 2.05 20.97 5.85
N CYS A 310 1.27 20.13 6.53
CA CYS A 310 0.07 20.53 7.25
C CYS A 310 0.16 20.14 8.73
N GLY A 311 0.02 21.11 9.63
CA GLY A 311 0.04 20.86 11.06
C GLY A 311 0.27 22.10 11.90
N GLN A 312 0.58 21.91 13.17
CA GLN A 312 0.80 22.98 14.15
C GLN A 312 2.01 22.66 15.04
N GLY A 313 2.47 23.66 15.81
CA GLY A 313 3.57 23.51 16.76
C GLY A 313 4.92 23.18 16.14
N PRO A 314 5.88 22.68 16.93
CA PRO A 314 7.19 22.26 16.43
C PRO A 314 7.04 21.22 15.30
N TYR A 315 7.81 21.38 14.25
CA TYR A 315 7.79 20.51 13.07
C TYR A 315 6.43 20.38 12.35
N ASN A 316 5.43 21.21 12.68
CA ASN A 316 4.02 20.99 12.34
C ASN A 316 3.55 19.57 12.76
N GLY A 317 4.14 19.03 13.83
CA GLY A 317 3.94 17.66 14.31
C GLY A 317 2.87 17.53 15.40
N MET A 318 2.22 18.61 15.81
CA MET A 318 1.22 18.61 16.87
C MET A 318 -0.20 18.75 16.32
N GLY A 319 -1.10 17.94 16.86
CA GLY A 319 -2.52 17.98 16.49
C GLY A 319 -2.82 17.43 15.11
N LEU A 320 -4.05 17.66 14.68
CA LEU A 320 -4.56 17.20 13.37
C LEU A 320 -4.31 18.26 12.30
N CYS A 321 -4.16 17.81 11.06
CA CYS A 321 -4.20 18.67 9.88
C CYS A 321 -5.64 19.12 9.65
N THR A 322 -5.94 20.40 9.84
CA THR A 322 -7.26 21.01 9.72
C THR A 322 -7.18 22.31 8.92
N PHE A 323 -8.31 22.93 8.63
CA PHE A 323 -8.36 24.20 7.90
C PHE A 323 -7.71 25.39 8.64
N VAL A 324 -7.43 25.26 9.95
CA VAL A 324 -6.73 26.27 10.75
C VAL A 324 -5.25 25.94 10.92
N SER A 325 -4.79 24.81 10.42
CA SER A 325 -3.39 24.38 10.49
C SER A 325 -2.50 25.18 9.55
N ASN A 326 -1.22 25.29 9.89
CA ASN A 326 -0.22 25.78 8.94
C ASN A 326 -0.21 24.86 7.71
N LEU A 327 -0.23 25.44 6.53
CA LEU A 327 -0.19 24.72 5.26
C LEU A 327 0.96 25.22 4.40
N CYS A 328 1.85 24.33 3.99
CA CYS A 328 2.94 24.68 3.10
C CYS A 328 2.44 25.08 1.70
N ARG A 329 3.14 25.98 1.02
CA ARG A 329 2.75 26.46 -0.31
C ARG A 329 2.94 25.41 -1.40
N ASN A 330 4.00 24.61 -1.30
CA ASN A 330 4.33 23.56 -2.27
C ASN A 330 4.51 22.23 -1.55
N ARG A 331 3.54 21.30 -1.69
CA ARG A 331 3.51 19.99 -1.04
C ARG A 331 4.61 19.07 -1.51
N ASP A 332 5.11 19.26 -2.74
CA ASP A 332 6.20 18.46 -3.30
C ASP A 332 7.57 18.72 -2.67
N LEU A 333 7.67 19.75 -1.84
CA LEU A 333 8.91 20.09 -1.13
C LEU A 333 9.00 19.47 0.27
N ASN A 334 7.92 18.88 0.78
CA ASN A 334 7.87 18.26 2.09
C ASN A 334 7.75 16.74 1.96
N VAL A 335 8.56 16.00 2.71
CA VAL A 335 8.44 14.54 2.79
C VAL A 335 7.12 14.13 3.43
N PHE A 336 6.74 14.81 4.52
CA PHE A 336 5.52 14.52 5.26
C PHE A 336 4.40 15.49 4.87
N TRP A 337 3.22 14.92 4.67
CA TRP A 337 1.98 15.67 4.52
C TRP A 337 1.50 16.24 5.85
N ASP A 338 1.29 15.36 6.81
CA ASP A 338 0.88 15.72 8.17
C ASP A 338 1.87 15.16 9.21
N ALA A 339 1.50 15.17 10.47
CA ALA A 339 2.34 14.75 11.60
C ALA A 339 2.93 13.33 11.47
N PHE A 340 2.33 12.44 10.66
CA PHE A 340 2.70 11.02 10.54
C PHE A 340 2.80 10.51 9.09
N HIS A 341 2.04 11.09 8.16
CA HIS A 341 1.83 10.50 6.85
C HIS A 341 2.70 11.14 5.77
N PRO A 342 3.27 10.33 4.86
CA PRO A 342 4.04 10.85 3.73
C PRO A 342 3.18 11.70 2.78
N SER A 343 3.81 12.67 2.11
CA SER A 343 3.19 13.36 0.98
C SER A 343 3.00 12.41 -0.22
N GLU A 344 2.13 12.77 -1.17
CA GLU A 344 1.97 12.01 -2.41
C GLU A 344 3.30 11.78 -3.12
N LYS A 345 4.16 12.80 -3.21
CA LYS A 345 5.49 12.66 -3.82
C LYS A 345 6.35 11.62 -3.11
N ALA A 346 6.35 11.59 -1.78
CA ALA A 346 7.07 10.57 -1.01
C ALA A 346 6.49 9.17 -1.27
N ASN A 347 5.16 9.03 -1.33
CA ASN A 347 4.50 7.77 -1.69
C ASN A 347 4.89 7.30 -3.10
N ARG A 348 5.02 8.19 -4.09
CA ARG A 348 5.48 7.84 -5.45
C ARG A 348 6.89 7.28 -5.47
N ILE A 349 7.79 7.83 -4.65
CA ILE A 349 9.16 7.31 -4.50
C ILE A 349 9.14 5.90 -3.90
N ILE A 350 8.35 5.68 -2.84
CA ILE A 350 8.19 4.37 -2.20
C ILE A 350 7.64 3.34 -3.21
N VAL A 351 6.59 3.68 -3.95
CA VAL A 351 5.98 2.78 -4.94
C VAL A 351 6.96 2.42 -6.05
N ARG A 352 7.76 3.38 -6.54
CA ARG A 352 8.82 3.07 -7.50
C ARG A 352 9.79 2.01 -6.98
N GLN A 353 10.22 2.09 -5.71
CA GLN A 353 11.09 1.09 -5.09
C GLN A 353 10.37 -0.26 -4.91
N ILE A 354 9.06 -0.26 -4.62
CA ILE A 354 8.25 -1.47 -4.54
C ILE A 354 8.23 -2.20 -5.90
N PHE A 355 8.14 -1.47 -7.01
CA PHE A 355 8.09 -2.07 -8.35
C PHE A 355 9.46 -2.44 -8.92
N THR A 356 10.49 -1.62 -8.71
CA THR A 356 11.77 -1.74 -9.40
C THR A 356 12.98 -1.86 -8.47
N GLY A 357 12.76 -1.77 -7.16
CA GLY A 357 13.83 -1.80 -6.15
C GLY A 357 14.57 -3.12 -6.09
N SER A 358 15.82 -3.05 -5.64
CA SER A 358 16.67 -4.20 -5.42
C SER A 358 16.25 -5.03 -4.21
N ILE A 359 16.97 -6.12 -3.94
CA ILE A 359 16.77 -6.98 -2.77
C ILE A 359 16.91 -6.25 -1.42
N ASN A 360 17.57 -5.10 -1.38
CA ASN A 360 17.65 -4.27 -0.18
C ASN A 360 16.32 -3.63 0.19
N TYR A 361 15.46 -3.41 -0.81
CA TYR A 361 14.13 -2.82 -0.65
C TYR A 361 13.02 -3.85 -0.68
N MET A 362 13.18 -4.93 -1.47
CA MET A 362 12.12 -5.91 -1.71
C MET A 362 12.65 -7.35 -1.56
N ASN A 363 12.04 -8.15 -0.70
CA ASN A 363 12.46 -9.53 -0.43
C ASN A 363 11.27 -10.50 -0.57
N PRO A 364 11.39 -11.58 -1.38
CA PRO A 364 12.55 -12.01 -2.14
C PRO A 364 12.72 -11.30 -3.49
N MET A 365 11.73 -10.56 -3.98
CA MET A 365 11.73 -9.90 -5.28
C MET A 365 10.80 -8.69 -5.29
N ASN A 366 10.96 -7.78 -6.26
CA ASN A 366 10.08 -6.63 -6.46
C ASN A 366 8.81 -6.99 -7.23
N LEU A 367 7.81 -6.07 -7.24
CA LEU A 367 6.52 -6.37 -7.84
C LEU A 367 6.57 -6.55 -9.36
N SER A 368 7.45 -5.86 -10.09
CA SER A 368 7.60 -6.06 -11.53
C SER A 368 8.03 -7.50 -11.84
N THR A 369 8.95 -8.06 -11.05
CA THR A 369 9.36 -9.46 -11.16
C THR A 369 8.20 -10.42 -10.85
N VAL A 370 7.44 -10.15 -9.79
CA VAL A 370 6.24 -10.95 -9.45
C VAL A 370 5.24 -10.97 -10.58
N MET A 371 4.91 -9.79 -11.12
CA MET A 371 3.94 -9.67 -12.21
C MET A 371 4.40 -10.39 -13.49
N ALA A 372 5.70 -10.30 -13.81
CA ALA A 372 6.28 -11.02 -14.94
C ALA A 372 6.20 -12.54 -14.77
N LEU A 373 6.50 -13.06 -13.59
CA LEU A 373 6.39 -14.49 -13.29
C LEU A 373 4.94 -15.00 -13.38
N ASP A 374 3.99 -14.24 -12.84
CA ASP A 374 2.57 -14.60 -12.88
C ASP A 374 1.98 -14.55 -14.30
N SER A 375 2.52 -13.70 -15.19
CA SER A 375 2.11 -13.63 -16.59
C SER A 375 2.65 -14.77 -17.46
N SER A 376 3.65 -15.51 -16.95
CA SER A 376 4.27 -16.65 -17.64
C SER A 376 3.61 -18.00 -17.30
N LEU A 377 2.68 -18.02 -16.35
CA LEU A 377 1.90 -19.19 -15.92
C LEU A 377 0.50 -19.18 -16.54
#